data_79aeee619504d55384450897e581e62e
#
_entry.id   79aeee619504d55384450897e581e62e
#
_cell.length_a   1.000
_cell.length_b   1.000
_cell.length_c   1.000
_cell.angle_alpha   90.00
_cell.angle_beta   90.00
_cell.angle_gamma   90.00
#
_symmetry.space_group_name_H-M   'P 1'
#
loop_
_entity.id
_entity.type
_entity.pdbx_description
1 polymer ?
#
loop_
_entity_poly.entity_id
_entity_poly.type
_entity_poly.pdbx_seq_one_letter_code
_entity_poly.pdbx_strand_id
1 'polypeptide(L)'
;MQYSENTVKYRFCDTDETGWDEYDIEGENYRILIDVCSRYCTSVSFDIYPQYENAEYLLQIQKYLIKRDNTYRKVTSKIGSYVTGSDKRYYTVCTEMCDLLKKEKSIFSWFWEEEKQLFHFENLTFYRDDGTVFFESITHEGECYLYAKETEDISQIVSNKLWEKNPKPIIFDLSPKTEEEIAEIHKELQRIKNEKYIRDLKLAKEKIDIVDCRSRPSLQNHSEIIKIADKFGFSVDKVIDDLLALY
;
A
#
# COMPACT_ATOMS: atom_id res chain seq x y z
N MET A 1 -18.63 9.77 -5.20
CA MET A 1 -17.69 10.66 -4.49
C MET A 1 -17.68 12.00 -5.19
N GLN A 2 -17.51 13.08 -4.43
CA GLN A 2 -17.42 14.43 -5.00
C GLN A 2 -16.02 14.98 -4.74
N TYR A 3 -15.38 15.49 -5.80
CA TYR A 3 -14.06 16.11 -5.71
C TYR A 3 -14.20 17.63 -5.87
N SER A 4 -13.33 18.38 -5.18
CA SER A 4 -13.31 19.83 -5.32
C SER A 4 -12.59 20.23 -6.61
N GLU A 5 -13.14 21.19 -7.37
CA GLU A 5 -12.55 21.65 -8.65
C GLU A 5 -11.19 22.34 -8.48
N ASN A 6 -10.93 22.93 -7.31
CA ASN A 6 -9.71 23.72 -7.05
C ASN A 6 -8.71 22.94 -6.15
N THR A 7 -8.41 21.70 -6.49
CA THR A 7 -7.45 20.89 -5.74
C THR A 7 -6.30 20.44 -6.63
N VAL A 8 -5.11 20.33 -6.01
CA VAL A 8 -3.96 19.63 -6.59
C VAL A 8 -4.08 18.17 -6.19
N LYS A 9 -4.08 17.28 -7.17
CA LYS A 9 -4.07 15.84 -6.95
C LYS A 9 -2.65 15.34 -6.74
N TYR A 10 -2.46 14.50 -5.73
CA TYR A 10 -1.25 13.72 -5.51
C TYR A 10 -1.61 12.24 -5.52
N ARG A 11 -0.76 11.42 -6.11
CA ARG A 11 -0.85 9.95 -6.06
C ARG A 11 0.34 9.41 -5.30
N PHE A 12 0.10 8.53 -4.37
CA PHE A 12 1.15 7.72 -3.74
C PHE A 12 1.57 6.61 -4.70
N CYS A 13 2.86 6.43 -4.86
CA CYS A 13 3.44 5.35 -5.65
C CYS A 13 3.85 4.23 -4.70
N ASP A 14 3.05 3.18 -4.64
CA ASP A 14 3.27 1.99 -3.80
C ASP A 14 4.42 1.11 -4.31
N THR A 15 4.75 1.25 -5.59
CA THR A 15 5.87 0.56 -6.22
C THR A 15 6.80 1.54 -6.91
N ASP A 16 8.04 1.15 -7.10
CA ASP A 16 8.92 1.86 -8.01
C ASP A 16 8.48 1.66 -9.48
N GLU A 17 9.08 2.40 -10.40
CA GLU A 17 8.78 2.33 -11.85
C GLU A 17 8.93 0.95 -12.48
N THR A 18 9.50 -0.02 -11.77
CA THR A 18 9.71 -1.39 -12.22
C THR A 18 8.79 -2.39 -11.54
N GLY A 19 8.00 -1.97 -10.51
CA GLY A 19 7.11 -2.82 -9.74
C GLY A 19 7.81 -3.84 -8.84
N TRP A 20 9.11 -3.69 -8.56
CA TRP A 20 9.86 -4.63 -7.73
C TRP A 20 10.00 -4.21 -6.27
N ASP A 21 10.04 -2.91 -6.01
CA ASP A 21 10.08 -2.38 -4.65
C ASP A 21 8.68 -1.90 -4.28
N GLU A 22 8.08 -2.52 -3.28
CA GLU A 22 6.77 -2.16 -2.75
C GLU A 22 6.95 -1.18 -1.59
N TYR A 23 6.12 -0.15 -1.57
CA TYR A 23 6.11 0.88 -0.55
C TYR A 23 4.75 0.94 0.12
N ASP A 24 4.74 1.28 1.39
CA ASP A 24 3.53 1.54 2.15
C ASP A 24 3.69 2.86 2.93
N ILE A 25 2.57 3.44 3.31
CA ILE A 25 2.54 4.56 4.24
C ILE A 25 2.42 3.96 5.63
N GLU A 26 3.55 3.78 6.31
CA GLU A 26 3.63 3.05 7.57
C GLU A 26 4.24 3.87 8.72
N GLY A 27 4.06 3.37 9.93
CA GLY A 27 4.68 3.90 11.14
C GLY A 27 4.33 5.37 11.40
N GLU A 28 5.35 6.22 11.51
CA GLU A 28 5.16 7.65 11.78
C GLU A 28 4.52 8.39 10.59
N ASN A 29 4.84 8.00 9.35
CA ASN A 29 4.24 8.60 8.15
C ASN A 29 2.72 8.35 8.09
N TYR A 30 2.28 7.16 8.51
CA TYR A 30 0.86 6.84 8.61
C TYR A 30 0.16 7.68 9.69
N ARG A 31 0.79 7.84 10.85
CA ARG A 31 0.24 8.70 11.92
C ARG A 31 0.13 10.15 11.49
N ILE A 32 1.15 10.68 10.82
CA ILE A 32 1.15 12.03 10.25
C ILE A 32 0.00 12.19 9.23
N LEU A 33 -0.21 11.19 8.36
CA LEU A 33 -1.32 11.21 7.42
C LEU A 33 -2.66 11.35 8.14
N ILE A 34 -2.94 10.53 9.17
CA ILE A 34 -4.18 10.61 9.96
C ILE A 34 -4.30 11.98 10.66
N ASP A 35 -3.22 12.52 11.20
CA ASP A 35 -3.22 13.84 11.86
C ASP A 35 -3.52 14.98 10.88
N VAL A 36 -2.94 14.95 9.69
CA VAL A 36 -3.22 15.94 8.65
C VAL A 36 -4.66 15.81 8.15
N CYS A 37 -5.14 14.59 7.89
CA CYS A 37 -6.54 14.35 7.52
C CYS A 37 -7.50 14.91 8.59
N SER A 38 -7.22 14.71 9.86
CA SER A 38 -8.08 15.19 10.96
C SER A 38 -8.17 16.71 11.07
N ARG A 39 -7.17 17.46 10.57
CA ARG A 39 -7.20 18.93 10.56
C ARG A 39 -8.15 19.51 9.53
N TYR A 40 -8.35 18.81 8.42
CA TYR A 40 -9.08 19.32 7.26
C TYR A 40 -10.39 18.58 6.99
N CYS A 41 -10.67 17.49 7.70
CA CYS A 41 -11.81 16.62 7.45
C CYS A 41 -12.72 16.50 8.66
N THR A 42 -14.02 16.39 8.40
CA THR A 42 -15.06 16.21 9.41
C THR A 42 -15.63 14.81 9.41
N SER A 43 -15.43 14.06 8.34
CA SER A 43 -15.89 12.67 8.26
C SER A 43 -14.88 11.76 7.59
N VAL A 44 -14.93 10.48 7.94
CA VAL A 44 -14.11 9.39 7.40
C VAL A 44 -15.01 8.22 7.06
N SER A 45 -14.71 7.51 5.98
CA SER A 45 -15.38 6.25 5.64
C SER A 45 -14.38 5.16 5.34
N PHE A 46 -14.83 3.92 5.51
CA PHE A 46 -14.14 2.72 5.07
C PHE A 46 -15.13 1.60 4.82
N ASP A 47 -14.73 0.63 4.01
CA ASP A 47 -15.50 -0.56 3.70
C ASP A 47 -15.21 -1.66 4.72
N ILE A 48 -16.25 -2.37 5.18
CA ILE A 48 -16.15 -3.49 6.13
C ILE A 48 -16.57 -4.77 5.43
N TYR A 49 -15.77 -5.81 5.56
CA TYR A 49 -16.16 -7.14 5.10
C TYR A 49 -17.23 -7.76 5.99
N PRO A 50 -18.18 -8.53 5.42
CA PRO A 50 -19.31 -9.10 6.17
C PRO A 50 -18.90 -9.92 7.39
N GLN A 51 -17.80 -10.65 7.32
CA GLN A 51 -17.30 -11.46 8.43
C GLN A 51 -16.82 -10.64 9.63
N TYR A 52 -16.53 -9.34 9.44
CA TYR A 52 -16.05 -8.42 10.48
C TYR A 52 -17.09 -7.39 10.93
N GLU A 53 -18.36 -7.49 10.49
CA GLU A 53 -19.38 -6.49 10.79
C GLU A 53 -19.66 -6.29 12.28
N ASN A 54 -19.34 -7.27 13.12
CA ASN A 54 -19.50 -7.27 14.56
C ASN A 54 -18.15 -7.16 15.32
N ALA A 55 -17.09 -6.73 14.66
CA ALA A 55 -15.78 -6.59 15.29
C ALA A 55 -15.83 -5.58 16.45
N GLU A 56 -15.08 -5.86 17.52
CA GLU A 56 -15.10 -5.06 18.76
C GLU A 56 -14.77 -3.58 18.50
N TYR A 57 -13.81 -3.29 17.61
CA TYR A 57 -13.45 -1.92 17.28
C TYR A 57 -14.62 -1.14 16.64
N LEU A 58 -15.48 -1.79 15.85
CA LEU A 58 -16.68 -1.16 15.28
C LEU A 58 -17.70 -0.81 16.36
N LEU A 59 -17.83 -1.63 17.40
CA LEU A 59 -18.71 -1.34 18.53
C LEU A 59 -18.20 -0.12 19.31
N GLN A 60 -16.87 0.04 19.47
CA GLN A 60 -16.28 1.19 20.15
C GLN A 60 -16.58 2.51 19.45
N ILE A 61 -16.63 2.52 18.11
CA ILE A 61 -16.86 3.72 17.30
C ILE A 61 -18.29 3.88 16.83
N GLN A 62 -19.21 2.95 17.18
CA GLN A 62 -20.62 2.98 16.73
C GLN A 62 -21.33 4.31 17.04
N LYS A 63 -21.00 4.96 18.15
CA LYS A 63 -21.55 6.27 18.55
C LYS A 63 -21.19 7.42 17.61
N TYR A 64 -20.17 7.26 16.77
CA TYR A 64 -19.73 8.24 15.77
C TYR A 64 -20.25 7.94 14.36
N LEU A 65 -21.03 6.86 14.18
CA LEU A 65 -21.57 6.46 12.89
C LEU A 65 -22.54 7.52 12.38
N ILE A 66 -22.29 8.08 11.19
CA ILE A 66 -23.13 9.05 10.50
C ILE A 66 -24.14 8.31 9.62
N LYS A 67 -23.64 7.38 8.77
CA LYS A 67 -24.46 6.58 7.87
C LYS A 67 -23.73 5.29 7.47
N ARG A 68 -24.53 4.35 6.95
CA ARG A 68 -24.06 3.09 6.39
C ARG A 68 -24.67 2.89 5.01
N ASP A 69 -23.83 2.64 4.02
CA ASP A 69 -24.23 2.27 2.65
C ASP A 69 -23.87 0.79 2.45
N ASN A 70 -24.83 -0.10 2.70
CA ASN A 70 -24.63 -1.54 2.54
C ASN A 70 -25.23 -2.01 1.23
N THR A 71 -24.36 -2.39 0.29
CA THR A 71 -24.71 -2.90 -1.03
C THR A 71 -24.37 -4.37 -1.22
N TYR A 72 -23.96 -5.07 -0.16
CA TYR A 72 -23.64 -6.50 -0.24
C TYR A 72 -24.82 -7.31 -0.75
N ARG A 73 -24.52 -8.16 -1.73
CA ARG A 73 -25.47 -9.13 -2.26
C ARG A 73 -24.73 -10.42 -2.63
N LYS A 74 -25.40 -11.53 -2.38
CA LYS A 74 -24.94 -12.84 -2.84
C LYS A 74 -25.36 -13.01 -4.29
N VAL A 75 -24.38 -13.28 -5.16
CA VAL A 75 -24.62 -13.62 -6.55
C VAL A 75 -24.33 -15.11 -6.72
N THR A 76 -25.29 -15.84 -7.29
CA THR A 76 -25.11 -17.25 -7.62
C THR A 76 -24.99 -17.39 -9.13
N SER A 77 -23.92 -18.03 -9.57
CA SER A 77 -23.63 -18.30 -10.98
C SER A 77 -23.44 -19.79 -11.20
N LYS A 78 -23.26 -20.20 -12.44
CA LYS A 78 -22.95 -21.61 -12.80
C LYS A 78 -21.59 -22.07 -12.22
N ILE A 79 -20.71 -21.15 -11.84
CA ILE A 79 -19.37 -21.44 -11.33
C ILE A 79 -19.35 -21.46 -9.81
N GLY A 80 -20.42 -20.99 -9.15
CA GLY A 80 -20.53 -20.94 -7.70
C GLY A 80 -21.24 -19.70 -7.18
N SER A 81 -21.20 -19.50 -5.88
CA SER A 81 -21.76 -18.31 -5.24
C SER A 81 -20.65 -17.42 -4.70
N TYR A 82 -20.74 -16.13 -4.94
CA TYR A 82 -19.81 -15.12 -4.39
C TYR A 82 -20.60 -13.92 -3.87
N VAL A 83 -19.97 -13.16 -2.99
CA VAL A 83 -20.51 -11.90 -2.48
C VAL A 83 -19.95 -10.76 -3.30
N THR A 84 -20.76 -9.80 -3.66
CA THR A 84 -20.35 -8.55 -4.33
C THR A 84 -20.96 -7.35 -3.63
N GLY A 85 -20.39 -6.17 -3.84
CA GLY A 85 -20.78 -4.94 -3.18
C GLY A 85 -19.85 -4.60 -2.02
N SER A 86 -20.25 -3.62 -1.22
CA SER A 86 -19.52 -3.14 -0.06
C SER A 86 -20.44 -2.80 1.10
N ASP A 87 -19.90 -2.75 2.32
CA ASP A 87 -20.52 -2.17 3.51
C ASP A 87 -19.71 -0.94 3.91
N LYS A 88 -19.96 0.18 3.21
CA LYS A 88 -19.28 1.44 3.49
C LYS A 88 -19.92 2.15 4.65
N ARG A 89 -19.12 2.44 5.68
CA ARG A 89 -19.58 3.14 6.88
C ARG A 89 -18.86 4.47 7.01
N TYR A 90 -19.63 5.50 7.34
CA TYR A 90 -19.18 6.88 7.47
C TYR A 90 -19.25 7.30 8.93
N TYR A 91 -18.17 7.86 9.44
CA TYR A 91 -18.02 8.24 10.83
C TYR A 91 -17.57 9.69 10.96
N THR A 92 -17.96 10.33 12.07
CA THR A 92 -17.41 11.65 12.42
C THR A 92 -15.93 11.53 12.76
N VAL A 93 -15.10 12.42 12.20
CA VAL A 93 -13.70 12.57 12.59
C VAL A 93 -13.65 13.24 13.97
N CYS A 94 -13.08 12.55 14.94
CA CYS A 94 -12.84 13.04 16.30
C CYS A 94 -11.57 12.41 16.85
N THR A 95 -11.11 12.87 18.00
CA THR A 95 -9.87 12.38 18.62
C THR A 95 -9.89 10.85 18.77
N GLU A 96 -10.96 10.29 19.33
CA GLU A 96 -11.07 8.84 19.56
C GLU A 96 -11.07 8.04 18.28
N MET A 97 -11.67 8.56 17.18
CA MET A 97 -11.61 7.94 15.87
C MET A 97 -10.18 7.96 15.32
N CYS A 98 -9.50 9.09 15.40
CA CYS A 98 -8.12 9.22 14.94
C CYS A 98 -7.16 8.34 15.75
N ASP A 99 -7.35 8.27 17.08
CA ASP A 99 -6.56 7.41 17.95
C ASP A 99 -6.79 5.92 17.64
N LEU A 100 -8.01 5.55 17.26
CA LEU A 100 -8.30 4.21 16.80
C LEU A 100 -7.56 3.91 15.49
N LEU A 101 -7.71 4.75 14.47
CA LEU A 101 -7.07 4.57 13.17
C LEU A 101 -5.54 4.48 13.30
N LYS A 102 -4.92 5.31 14.14
CA LYS A 102 -3.45 5.31 14.39
C LYS A 102 -2.91 4.05 15.06
N LYS A 103 -3.77 3.16 15.57
CA LYS A 103 -3.34 1.86 16.08
C LYS A 103 -2.96 0.90 14.97
N GLU A 104 -3.47 1.13 13.75
CA GLU A 104 -3.05 0.36 12.58
C GLU A 104 -1.60 0.69 12.22
N LYS A 105 -0.92 -0.21 11.56
CA LYS A 105 0.50 -0.06 11.24
C LYS A 105 0.74 0.77 10.01
N SER A 106 -0.11 0.57 9.00
CA SER A 106 0.04 1.20 7.70
C SER A 106 -1.29 1.25 6.95
N ILE A 107 -1.30 1.92 5.79
CA ILE A 107 -2.49 2.08 4.97
C ILE A 107 -2.88 0.79 4.24
N PHE A 108 -1.90 -0.04 3.88
CA PHE A 108 -2.09 -1.27 3.11
C PHE A 108 -1.79 -2.55 3.89
N SER A 109 -1.57 -2.48 5.21
CA SER A 109 -1.13 -3.61 6.04
C SER A 109 -2.00 -4.85 5.92
N TRP A 110 -3.32 -4.69 5.73
CA TRP A 110 -4.25 -5.81 5.60
C TRP A 110 -4.04 -6.64 4.31
N PHE A 111 -3.46 -6.07 3.28
CA PHE A 111 -3.22 -6.78 2.02
C PHE A 111 -2.03 -7.73 2.10
N TRP A 112 -0.98 -7.34 2.84
CA TRP A 112 0.30 -8.06 2.84
C TRP A 112 0.51 -8.98 4.04
N GLU A 113 -0.12 -8.67 5.18
CA GLU A 113 0.15 -9.37 6.43
C GLU A 113 -1.12 -9.54 7.27
N GLU A 114 -2.04 -10.40 6.83
CA GLU A 114 -3.34 -10.62 7.49
C GLU A 114 -3.22 -10.87 9.01
N GLU A 115 -2.16 -11.52 9.46
CA GLU A 115 -1.89 -11.81 10.88
C GLU A 115 -1.49 -10.56 11.70
N LYS A 116 -1.10 -9.47 11.05
CA LYS A 116 -0.61 -8.25 11.73
C LYS A 116 -1.63 -7.13 11.78
N GLN A 117 -2.79 -7.31 11.18
CA GLN A 117 -3.85 -6.32 11.17
C GLN A 117 -4.56 -6.24 12.52
N LEU A 118 -4.81 -5.00 12.93
CA LEU A 118 -5.70 -4.70 14.05
C LEU A 118 -7.15 -4.52 13.56
N PHE A 119 -7.32 -3.97 12.36
CA PHE A 119 -8.62 -3.65 11.79
C PHE A 119 -8.75 -4.19 10.37
N HIS A 120 -9.88 -4.83 10.10
CA HIS A 120 -10.19 -5.39 8.79
C HIS A 120 -11.11 -4.44 8.02
N PHE A 121 -10.56 -3.28 7.60
CA PHE A 121 -11.28 -2.34 6.77
C PHE A 121 -10.48 -1.96 5.52
N GLU A 122 -11.19 -1.58 4.45
CA GLU A 122 -10.64 -1.15 3.18
C GLU A 122 -11.05 0.26 2.80
N ASN A 123 -10.36 0.81 1.81
CA ASN A 123 -10.77 2.02 1.10
C ASN A 123 -11.01 3.20 2.04
N LEU A 124 -10.04 3.44 2.96
CA LEU A 124 -10.09 4.56 3.89
C LEU A 124 -10.20 5.88 3.12
N THR A 125 -11.26 6.64 3.40
CA THR A 125 -11.51 7.90 2.70
C THR A 125 -11.88 8.99 3.69
N PHE A 126 -11.21 10.13 3.63
CA PHE A 126 -11.48 11.30 4.45
C PHE A 126 -12.18 12.40 3.64
N TYR A 127 -13.19 13.01 4.23
CA TYR A 127 -14.02 14.03 3.60
C TYR A 127 -13.99 15.34 4.39
N ARG A 128 -13.89 16.45 3.67
CA ARG A 128 -14.07 17.80 4.23
C ARG A 128 -15.51 18.04 4.68
N ASP A 129 -15.72 19.17 5.34
CA ASP A 129 -17.04 19.63 5.76
C ASP A 129 -18.03 19.81 4.58
N ASP A 130 -17.54 20.22 3.43
CA ASP A 130 -18.30 20.35 2.19
C ASP A 130 -18.61 18.99 1.50
N GLY A 131 -18.19 17.88 2.12
CA GLY A 131 -18.37 16.53 1.59
C GLY A 131 -17.39 16.14 0.46
N THR A 132 -16.45 17.02 0.11
CA THR A 132 -15.43 16.70 -0.90
C THR A 132 -14.33 15.81 -0.33
N VAL A 133 -13.79 14.93 -1.16
CA VAL A 133 -12.69 14.04 -0.78
C VAL A 133 -11.42 14.84 -0.56
N PHE A 134 -10.75 14.58 0.57
CA PHE A 134 -9.40 15.06 0.86
C PHE A 134 -8.37 13.97 0.61
N PHE A 135 -8.61 12.76 1.12
CA PHE A 135 -7.76 11.60 0.97
C PHE A 135 -8.62 10.37 0.69
N GLU A 136 -8.15 9.49 -0.18
CA GLU A 136 -8.75 8.17 -0.41
C GLU A 136 -7.67 7.11 -0.66
N SER A 137 -7.94 5.88 -0.21
CA SER A 137 -7.18 4.70 -0.59
C SER A 137 -8.04 3.73 -1.40
N ILE A 138 -7.41 3.02 -2.34
CA ILE A 138 -7.96 1.88 -3.08
C ILE A 138 -7.08 0.71 -2.67
N THR A 139 -7.42 0.12 -1.53
CA THR A 139 -6.48 -0.71 -0.78
C THR A 139 -6.07 -1.97 -1.55
N HIS A 140 -6.99 -2.61 -2.28
CA HIS A 140 -6.69 -3.81 -3.08
C HIS A 140 -5.87 -3.53 -4.36
N GLU A 141 -5.72 -2.25 -4.73
CA GLU A 141 -4.87 -1.82 -5.85
C GLU A 141 -3.54 -1.22 -5.36
N GLY A 142 -3.33 -1.13 -4.03
CA GLY A 142 -2.15 -0.48 -3.45
C GLY A 142 -2.08 1.01 -3.70
N GLU A 143 -3.19 1.65 -4.09
CA GLU A 143 -3.21 3.05 -4.48
C GLU A 143 -3.81 3.94 -3.40
N CYS A 144 -3.28 5.15 -3.26
CA CYS A 144 -3.98 6.22 -2.56
C CYS A 144 -3.74 7.59 -3.19
N TYR A 145 -4.69 8.48 -2.93
CA TYR A 145 -4.73 9.81 -3.52
C TYR A 145 -5.02 10.86 -2.48
N LEU A 146 -4.37 12.01 -2.63
CA LEU A 146 -4.59 13.20 -1.83
C LEU A 146 -5.02 14.35 -2.75
N TYR A 147 -6.08 15.06 -2.38
CA TYR A 147 -6.65 16.19 -3.13
C TYR A 147 -6.54 17.44 -2.28
N ALA A 148 -5.45 18.18 -2.39
CA ALA A 148 -5.17 19.33 -1.53
C ALA A 148 -5.61 20.65 -2.15
N LYS A 149 -6.32 21.51 -1.37
CA LYS A 149 -6.53 22.91 -1.70
C LYS A 149 -5.24 23.70 -1.40
N GLU A 150 -5.02 24.83 -2.06
CA GLU A 150 -3.84 25.69 -1.84
C GLU A 150 -3.68 26.16 -0.38
N THR A 151 -4.79 26.24 0.34
CA THR A 151 -4.83 26.68 1.74
C THR A 151 -4.52 25.57 2.74
N GLU A 152 -4.35 24.32 2.29
CA GLU A 152 -4.12 23.16 3.13
C GLU A 152 -2.63 22.79 3.14
N ASP A 153 -2.00 22.86 4.31
CA ASP A 153 -0.60 22.45 4.45
C ASP A 153 -0.49 20.92 4.57
N ILE A 154 -0.05 20.33 3.48
CA ILE A 154 0.20 18.88 3.35
C ILE A 154 1.70 18.55 3.26
N SER A 155 2.58 19.53 3.52
CA SER A 155 4.03 19.38 3.35
C SER A 155 4.60 18.17 4.10
N GLN A 156 4.06 17.87 5.28
CA GLN A 156 4.48 16.72 6.10
C GLN A 156 4.18 15.37 5.44
N ILE A 157 3.13 15.29 4.59
CA ILE A 157 2.79 14.05 3.88
C ILE A 157 3.64 13.91 2.61
N VAL A 158 3.69 14.97 1.79
CA VAL A 158 4.24 14.91 0.43
C VAL A 158 5.73 15.24 0.35
N SER A 159 6.40 15.41 1.49
CA SER A 159 7.84 15.70 1.55
C SER A 159 8.72 14.55 1.06
N ASN A 160 8.22 13.32 1.06
CA ASN A 160 8.92 12.18 0.51
C ASN A 160 8.66 12.03 -1.00
N LYS A 161 9.59 11.36 -1.69
CA LYS A 161 9.54 11.18 -3.14
C LYS A 161 8.46 10.19 -3.61
N LEU A 162 7.71 9.60 -2.69
CA LEU A 162 6.69 8.60 -3.00
C LEU A 162 5.36 9.23 -3.45
N TRP A 163 5.24 10.57 -3.43
CA TRP A 163 4.05 11.28 -3.88
C TRP A 163 4.28 12.01 -5.20
N GLU A 164 3.57 11.57 -6.24
CA GLU A 164 3.54 12.21 -7.55
C GLU A 164 2.48 13.31 -7.58
N LYS A 165 2.91 14.54 -7.86
CA LYS A 165 2.01 15.68 -8.01
C LYS A 165 1.39 15.73 -9.41
N ASN A 166 0.07 15.90 -9.49
CA ASN A 166 -0.69 15.92 -10.73
C ASN A 166 -0.37 14.73 -11.65
N PRO A 167 -0.59 13.50 -11.14
CA PRO A 167 -0.27 12.29 -11.89
C PRO A 167 -0.98 12.29 -13.24
N LYS A 168 -0.25 11.93 -14.27
CA LYS A 168 -0.86 11.72 -15.59
C LYS A 168 -1.80 10.51 -15.50
N PRO A 169 -2.92 10.52 -16.24
CA PRO A 169 -3.74 9.32 -16.37
C PRO A 169 -2.88 8.16 -16.85
N ILE A 170 -3.00 7.01 -16.19
CA ILE A 170 -2.37 5.78 -16.67
C ILE A 170 -3.14 5.38 -17.93
N ILE A 171 -2.54 5.57 -19.08
CA ILE A 171 -3.08 5.11 -20.36
C ILE A 171 -2.47 3.74 -20.59
N PHE A 172 -3.26 2.70 -20.37
CA PHE A 172 -2.87 1.35 -20.77
C PHE A 172 -2.92 1.28 -22.29
N ASP A 173 -1.77 1.11 -22.91
CA ASP A 173 -1.70 0.76 -24.34
C ASP A 173 -2.10 -0.70 -24.48
N LEU A 174 -3.39 -0.92 -24.77
CA LEU A 174 -3.98 -2.23 -25.00
C LEU A 174 -3.81 -2.69 -26.45
N SER A 175 -3.05 -1.97 -27.28
CA SER A 175 -2.75 -2.41 -28.63
C SER A 175 -2.00 -3.75 -28.60
N PRO A 176 -2.33 -4.68 -29.51
CA PRO A 176 -1.57 -5.91 -29.64
C PRO A 176 -0.10 -5.59 -29.91
N LYS A 177 0.79 -6.14 -29.11
CA LYS A 177 2.24 -5.99 -29.28
C LYS A 177 2.75 -7.08 -30.23
N THR A 178 3.73 -6.73 -31.06
CA THR A 178 4.42 -7.73 -31.88
C THR A 178 5.29 -8.64 -31.01
N GLU A 179 5.66 -9.82 -31.56
CA GLU A 179 6.57 -10.74 -30.86
C GLU A 179 7.92 -10.08 -30.56
N GLU A 180 8.40 -9.21 -31.48
CA GLU A 180 9.65 -8.46 -31.32
C GLU A 180 9.54 -7.43 -30.18
N GLU A 181 8.43 -6.68 -30.09
CA GLU A 181 8.18 -5.72 -29.00
C GLU A 181 8.10 -6.43 -27.64
N ILE A 182 7.42 -7.58 -27.59
CA ILE A 182 7.34 -8.41 -26.37
C ILE A 182 8.73 -8.90 -25.95
N ALA A 183 9.54 -9.36 -26.90
CA ALA A 183 10.90 -9.83 -26.65
C ALA A 183 11.80 -8.71 -26.11
N GLU A 184 11.70 -7.48 -26.65
CA GLU A 184 12.48 -6.33 -26.17
C GLU A 184 12.03 -5.88 -24.77
N ILE A 185 10.73 -5.88 -24.48
CA ILE A 185 10.19 -5.61 -23.14
C ILE A 185 10.75 -6.64 -22.14
N HIS A 186 10.71 -7.94 -22.48
CA HIS A 186 11.23 -8.98 -21.59
C HIS A 186 12.73 -8.82 -21.33
N LYS A 187 13.50 -8.46 -22.35
CA LYS A 187 14.94 -8.21 -22.23
C LYS A 187 15.22 -7.02 -21.29
N GLU A 188 14.48 -5.94 -21.44
CA GLU A 188 14.63 -4.76 -20.58
C GLU A 188 14.23 -5.07 -19.13
N LEU A 189 13.11 -5.76 -18.90
CA LEU A 189 12.71 -6.20 -17.56
C LEU A 189 13.77 -7.09 -16.92
N GLN A 190 14.38 -8.01 -17.70
CA GLN A 190 15.46 -8.87 -17.18
C GLN A 190 16.72 -8.05 -16.82
N ARG A 191 17.05 -7.02 -17.62
CA ARG A 191 18.15 -6.11 -17.32
C ARG A 191 17.94 -5.38 -16.01
N ILE A 192 16.75 -4.79 -15.84
CA ILE A 192 16.37 -4.07 -14.62
C ILE A 192 16.39 -5.00 -13.40
N LYS A 193 15.82 -6.22 -13.53
CA LYS A 193 15.86 -7.24 -12.48
C LYS A 193 17.28 -7.54 -12.04
N ASN A 194 18.21 -7.72 -12.99
CA ASN A 194 19.60 -8.02 -12.69
C ASN A 194 20.30 -6.85 -11.99
N GLU A 195 20.07 -5.62 -12.41
CA GLU A 195 20.65 -4.43 -11.77
C GLU A 195 20.20 -4.27 -10.32
N LYS A 196 18.89 -4.48 -10.07
CA LYS A 196 18.35 -4.45 -8.71
C LYS A 196 18.92 -5.58 -7.84
N TYR A 197 18.97 -6.78 -8.37
CA TYR A 197 19.54 -7.92 -7.68
C TYR A 197 21.01 -7.64 -7.24
N ILE A 198 21.85 -7.10 -8.14
CA ILE A 198 23.24 -6.73 -7.83
C ILE A 198 23.29 -5.62 -6.77
N ARG A 199 22.38 -4.64 -6.84
CA ARG A 199 22.28 -3.59 -5.82
C ARG A 199 21.97 -4.17 -4.44
N ASP A 200 20.99 -5.06 -4.36
CA ASP A 200 20.56 -5.65 -3.10
C ASP A 200 21.62 -6.59 -2.52
N LEU A 201 22.35 -7.31 -3.36
CA LEU A 201 23.53 -8.08 -2.95
C LEU A 201 24.62 -7.18 -2.34
N LYS A 202 24.89 -6.02 -2.93
CA LYS A 202 25.87 -5.06 -2.41
C LYS A 202 25.44 -4.52 -1.05
N LEU A 203 24.17 -4.19 -0.87
CA LEU A 203 23.63 -3.74 0.40
C LEU A 203 23.68 -4.84 1.47
N ALA A 204 23.37 -6.08 1.09
CA ALA A 204 23.49 -7.22 1.98
C ALA A 204 24.95 -7.47 2.40
N LYS A 205 25.90 -7.33 1.47
CA LYS A 205 27.33 -7.40 1.77
C LYS A 205 27.77 -6.45 2.88
N GLU A 206 27.24 -5.23 2.90
CA GLU A 206 27.54 -4.23 3.94
C GLU A 206 26.95 -4.59 5.31
N LYS A 207 25.82 -5.34 5.33
CA LYS A 207 25.12 -5.74 6.55
C LYS A 207 25.61 -7.08 7.13
N ILE A 208 26.14 -7.94 6.27
CA ILE A 208 26.57 -9.30 6.65
C ILE A 208 28.07 -9.26 6.97
N ASP A 209 28.40 -9.43 8.25
CA ASP A 209 29.79 -9.67 8.64
C ASP A 209 30.16 -11.13 8.34
N ILE A 210 30.83 -11.34 7.19
CA ILE A 210 31.28 -12.68 6.77
C ILE A 210 32.27 -13.30 7.76
N VAL A 211 32.96 -12.50 8.57
CA VAL A 211 33.83 -13.03 9.63
C VAL A 211 33.05 -13.76 10.69
N ASP A 212 31.84 -13.29 11.00
CA ASP A 212 30.94 -13.95 11.93
C ASP A 212 30.15 -15.10 11.26
N CYS A 213 29.98 -15.07 9.93
CA CYS A 213 29.31 -16.09 9.14
C CYS A 213 30.29 -17.09 8.51
N ARG A 214 31.16 -17.72 9.33
CA ARG A 214 32.27 -18.61 8.89
C ARG A 214 31.83 -19.93 8.22
N SER A 215 30.56 -20.20 8.13
CA SER A 215 30.07 -21.43 7.49
C SER A 215 28.89 -21.14 6.55
N ARG A 216 28.85 -21.90 5.42
CA ARG A 216 27.73 -21.85 4.48
C ARG A 216 26.35 -22.06 5.14
N PRO A 217 26.19 -22.96 6.14
CA PRO A 217 24.95 -23.10 6.88
C PRO A 217 24.51 -21.84 7.65
N SER A 218 25.44 -21.03 8.13
CA SER A 218 25.09 -19.75 8.79
C SER A 218 24.55 -18.74 7.78
N LEU A 219 25.11 -18.68 6.56
CA LEU A 219 24.63 -17.84 5.48
C LEU A 219 23.27 -18.31 4.96
N GLN A 220 23.01 -19.62 4.88
CA GLN A 220 21.73 -20.17 4.43
C GLN A 220 20.54 -19.75 5.31
N ASN A 221 20.79 -19.46 6.60
CA ASN A 221 19.77 -19.02 7.55
C ASN A 221 19.76 -17.51 7.78
N HIS A 222 20.60 -16.77 7.06
CA HIS A 222 20.67 -15.30 7.23
C HIS A 222 19.46 -14.62 6.60
N SER A 223 18.72 -13.81 7.39
CA SER A 223 17.46 -13.19 6.98
C SER A 223 17.57 -12.34 5.71
N GLU A 224 18.65 -11.57 5.53
CA GLU A 224 18.86 -10.75 4.33
C GLU A 224 19.05 -11.61 3.07
N ILE A 225 19.71 -12.77 3.17
CA ILE A 225 19.91 -13.70 2.06
C ILE A 225 18.58 -14.35 1.66
N ILE A 226 17.79 -14.77 2.65
CA ILE A 226 16.46 -15.35 2.43
C ILE A 226 15.56 -14.31 1.75
N LYS A 227 15.51 -13.09 2.24
CA LYS A 227 14.73 -12.00 1.63
C LYS A 227 15.09 -11.74 0.17
N ILE A 228 16.37 -11.72 -0.16
CA ILE A 228 16.83 -11.55 -1.54
C ILE A 228 16.42 -12.75 -2.40
N ALA A 229 16.60 -13.97 -1.90
CA ALA A 229 16.21 -15.19 -2.59
C ALA A 229 14.70 -15.18 -2.93
N ASP A 230 13.85 -14.87 -1.94
CA ASP A 230 12.40 -14.79 -2.11
C ASP A 230 12.01 -13.67 -3.09
N LYS A 231 12.58 -12.46 -2.90
CA LYS A 231 12.28 -11.28 -3.74
C LYS A 231 12.54 -11.52 -5.23
N PHE A 232 13.65 -12.20 -5.56
CA PHE A 232 14.05 -12.40 -6.96
C PHE A 232 13.73 -13.79 -7.52
N GLY A 233 13.15 -14.67 -6.70
CA GLY A 233 12.81 -16.03 -7.09
C GLY A 233 14.05 -16.90 -7.38
N PHE A 234 15.14 -16.67 -6.63
CA PHE A 234 16.37 -17.45 -6.73
C PHE A 234 16.49 -18.44 -5.57
N SER A 235 17.32 -19.48 -5.75
CA SER A 235 17.67 -20.33 -4.61
C SER A 235 18.59 -19.59 -3.64
N VAL A 236 18.47 -19.90 -2.35
CA VAL A 236 19.35 -19.35 -1.30
C VAL A 236 20.82 -19.61 -1.63
N ASP A 237 21.14 -20.82 -2.15
CA ASP A 237 22.50 -21.18 -2.53
C ASP A 237 23.06 -20.28 -3.65
N LYS A 238 22.23 -19.94 -4.67
CA LYS A 238 22.62 -19.01 -5.72
C LYS A 238 22.94 -17.64 -5.15
N VAL A 239 22.11 -17.10 -4.26
CA VAL A 239 22.32 -15.79 -3.63
C VAL A 239 23.62 -15.79 -2.81
N ILE A 240 23.92 -16.89 -2.11
CA ILE A 240 25.18 -17.06 -1.36
C ILE A 240 26.38 -17.05 -2.30
N ASP A 241 26.33 -17.83 -3.39
CA ASP A 241 27.44 -17.92 -4.35
C ASP A 241 27.72 -16.56 -4.99
N ASP A 242 26.66 -15.84 -5.41
CA ASP A 242 26.77 -14.52 -6.00
C ASP A 242 27.26 -13.46 -4.98
N LEU A 243 26.81 -13.54 -3.72
CA LEU A 243 27.31 -12.69 -2.63
C LEU A 243 28.80 -12.92 -2.36
N LEU A 244 29.23 -14.18 -2.28
CA LEU A 244 30.63 -14.54 -2.06
C LEU A 244 31.52 -14.10 -3.23
N ALA A 245 31.00 -14.08 -4.45
CA ALA A 245 31.72 -13.57 -5.63
C ALA A 245 31.98 -12.04 -5.59
N LEU A 246 31.29 -11.30 -4.71
CA LEU A 246 31.54 -9.86 -4.50
C LEU A 246 32.67 -9.57 -3.50
N TYR A 247 33.22 -10.59 -2.81
CA TYR A 247 34.33 -10.47 -1.87
C TYR A 247 35.64 -10.84 -2.54
#